data_2d0ffd32aedbeab5090318374d1f3323
#
_entry.id   2d0ffd32aedbeab5090318374d1f3323
#
_cell.length_a   1.000
_cell.length_b   1.000
_cell.length_c   1.000
_cell.angle_alpha   90.00
_cell.angle_beta   90.00
_cell.angle_gamma   90.00
#
_symmetry.space_group_name_H-M   'P 1'
#
loop_
_entity.id
_entity.type
_entity.pdbx_description
1 polymer ?
#
loop_
_entity_poly.entity_id
_entity_poly.type
_entity_poly.pdbx_seq_one_letter_code
_entity_poly.pdbx_strand_id
1 'polypeptide(L)' 'MHKNRYDMRKENDGSWTVFDIFTGLPAKVKGVLQDGLDMEQADDLVDLLNYLDIKRREETHR' A
#
# COMPACT_ATOMS: atom_id res chain seq x y z
N MET A 1 -9.70 -11.53 -12.30
CA MET A 1 -8.34 -10.99 -12.05
C MET A 1 -8.43 -9.86 -11.04
N HIS A 2 -7.55 -9.88 -10.05
CA HIS A 2 -7.51 -8.85 -9.03
C HIS A 2 -6.56 -7.75 -9.42
N LYS A 3 -6.97 -6.51 -9.19
CA LYS A 3 -6.09 -5.37 -9.35
C LYS A 3 -5.48 -5.02 -8.00
N ASN A 4 -4.22 -4.67 -8.02
CA ASN A 4 -3.56 -4.18 -6.82
C ASN A 4 -4.12 -2.81 -6.49
N ARG A 5 -4.33 -2.57 -5.21
CA ARG A 5 -4.82 -1.29 -4.72
C ARG A 5 -3.69 -0.39 -4.27
N TYR A 6 -2.56 -0.96 -3.89
CA TYR A 6 -1.44 -0.23 -3.30
C TYR A 6 -0.20 -0.39 -4.14
N ASP A 7 0.62 0.65 -4.13
CA ASP A 7 1.92 0.66 -4.80
C ASP A 7 2.86 1.52 -3.97
N MET A 8 4.11 1.60 -4.38
CA MET A 8 5.12 2.38 -3.68
C MET A 8 5.78 3.34 -4.65
N ARG A 9 6.24 4.48 -4.14
CA ARG A 9 6.96 5.45 -4.93
C ARG A 9 8.12 6.02 -4.14
N LYS A 10 9.18 6.38 -4.85
CA LYS A 10 10.35 7.00 -4.24
C LYS A 10 10.13 8.51 -4.17
N GLU A 11 10.37 9.07 -2.99
CA GLU A 11 10.25 10.50 -2.79
C GLU A 11 11.57 11.19 -3.07
N ASN A 12 11.54 12.53 -3.12
CA ASN A 12 12.73 13.32 -3.46
C ASN A 12 13.85 13.17 -2.45
N ASP A 13 13.53 12.88 -1.20
CA ASP A 13 14.54 12.71 -0.14
C ASP A 13 15.12 11.30 -0.09
N GLY A 14 14.73 10.43 -1.02
CA GLY A 14 15.23 9.06 -1.06
C GLY A 14 14.40 8.06 -0.27
N SER A 15 13.42 8.52 0.49
CA SER A 15 12.52 7.63 1.19
C SER A 15 11.43 7.11 0.25
N TRP A 16 10.66 6.16 0.74
CA TRP A 16 9.58 5.55 -0.05
C TRP A 16 8.25 5.73 0.66
N THR A 17 7.20 5.87 -0.14
CA THR A 17 5.84 6.02 0.35
C THR A 17 4.99 4.92 -0.27
N VAL A 18 4.21 4.23 0.55
CA VAL A 18 3.19 3.30 0.06
C VAL A 18 1.89 4.08 -0.06
N PHE A 19 1.27 4.02 -1.22
CA PHE A 19 0.09 4.84 -1.50
C PHE A 19 -1.03 3.99 -2.09
N ASP A 20 -2.25 4.51 -1.94
CA ASP A 20 -3.45 3.93 -2.51
C ASP A 20 -3.55 4.40 -3.97
N ILE A 21 -3.55 3.48 -4.90
CA ILE A 21 -3.57 3.81 -6.33
C ILE A 21 -4.86 4.54 -6.70
N PHE A 22 -5.97 4.22 -6.05
CA PHE A 22 -7.26 4.80 -6.38
C PHE A 22 -7.37 6.25 -5.96
N THR A 23 -6.74 6.63 -4.86
CA THR A 23 -6.82 8.00 -4.35
C THR A 23 -5.55 8.80 -4.59
N GLY A 24 -4.43 8.12 -4.80
CA GLY A 24 -3.13 8.77 -4.91
C GLY A 24 -2.55 9.22 -3.58
N LEU A 25 -3.24 8.97 -2.48
CA LEU A 25 -2.82 9.41 -1.16
C LEU A 25 -2.02 8.33 -0.45
N PRO A 26 -1.12 8.70 0.47
CA PRO A 26 -0.38 7.70 1.24
C PRO A 26 -1.34 6.77 1.98
N ALA A 27 -0.98 5.49 2.02
CA ALA A 27 -1.76 4.51 2.77
C ALA A 27 -1.68 4.82 4.26
N LYS A 28 -2.75 4.52 4.97
CA LYS A 28 -2.80 4.75 6.41
C LYS A 28 -3.04 3.40 7.10
N VAL A 29 -2.16 3.04 8.02
CA VAL A 29 -2.28 1.81 8.79
C VAL A 29 -2.38 2.19 10.26
N LYS A 30 -3.50 1.85 10.88
CA LYS A 30 -3.77 2.18 12.29
C LYS A 30 -3.58 3.67 12.56
N GLY A 31 -4.02 4.50 11.61
CA GLY A 31 -3.93 5.95 11.74
C GLY A 31 -2.58 6.55 11.40
N VAL A 32 -1.61 5.75 10.97
CA VAL A 32 -0.27 6.22 10.64
C VAL A 32 -0.05 6.18 9.14
N LEU A 33 0.35 7.31 8.57
CA LEU A 33 0.69 7.38 7.15
C LEU A 33 1.96 6.60 6.88
N GLN A 34 1.96 5.84 5.79
CA GLN A 34 3.07 4.95 5.45
C GLN A 34 4.03 5.65 4.49
N ASP A 35 4.75 6.63 5.02
CA ASP A 35 5.78 7.37 4.29
C ASP A 35 7.10 7.30 5.06
N GLY A 36 8.16 7.85 4.47
CA GLY A 36 9.47 7.85 5.13
C GLY A 36 10.07 6.46 5.30
N LEU A 37 9.66 5.51 4.47
CA LEU A 37 10.09 4.11 4.56
C LEU A 37 11.34 3.89 3.70
N ASP A 38 12.11 2.83 4.00
CA ASP A 38 13.11 2.39 3.04
C ASP A 38 12.45 1.48 2.00
N MET A 39 13.20 1.14 0.95
CA MET A 39 12.65 0.38 -0.17
C MET A 39 12.14 -0.99 0.27
N GLU A 40 12.88 -1.67 1.15
CA GLU A 40 12.51 -3.00 1.59
C GLU A 40 11.23 -2.98 2.43
N GLN A 41 11.13 -2.00 3.34
CA GLN A 41 9.93 -1.83 4.15
C GLN A 41 8.71 -1.54 3.28
N ALA A 42 8.87 -0.66 2.29
CA ALA A 42 7.77 -0.30 1.40
C ALA A 42 7.34 -1.48 0.55
N ASP A 43 8.29 -2.25 0.03
CA ASP A 43 8.00 -3.41 -0.80
C ASP A 43 7.21 -4.46 -0.01
N ASP A 44 7.67 -4.77 1.19
CA ASP A 44 6.99 -5.73 2.05
C ASP A 44 5.58 -5.27 2.40
N LEU A 45 5.43 -3.98 2.68
CA LEU A 45 4.14 -3.43 3.05
C LEU A 45 3.15 -3.43 1.88
N VAL A 46 3.63 -3.10 0.68
CA VAL A 46 2.78 -3.15 -0.52
C VAL A 46 2.21 -4.56 -0.71
N ASP A 47 3.07 -5.57 -0.59
CA ASP A 47 2.63 -6.95 -0.73
C ASP A 47 1.58 -7.32 0.31
N LEU A 48 1.82 -6.94 1.56
CA LEU A 48 0.89 -7.26 2.64
C LEU A 48 -0.44 -6.55 2.44
N LEU A 49 -0.42 -5.26 2.15
CA LEU A 49 -1.66 -4.49 2.02
C LEU A 49 -2.48 -4.96 0.82
N ASN A 50 -1.83 -5.28 -0.29
CA ASN A 50 -2.53 -5.80 -1.46
C ASN A 50 -3.16 -7.17 -1.14
N TYR A 51 -2.42 -8.02 -0.44
CA TYR A 51 -2.95 -9.33 -0.04
C TYR A 51 -4.19 -9.17 0.84
N LEU A 52 -4.12 -8.29 1.85
CA LEU A 52 -5.24 -8.09 2.76
C LEU A 52 -6.44 -7.48 2.05
N ASP A 53 -6.21 -6.57 1.13
CA ASP A 53 -7.29 -5.95 0.38
C ASP A 53 -8.01 -6.97 -0.50
N ILE A 54 -7.25 -7.79 -1.22
CA ILE A 54 -7.82 -8.81 -2.08
C ILE A 54 -8.60 -9.82 -1.25
N LYS A 55 -8.03 -10.28 -0.14
CA LYS A 55 -8.66 -11.26 0.72
C LYS A 55 -9.98 -10.71 1.30
N ARG A 56 -9.98 -9.45 1.74
CA ARG A 56 -11.20 -8.83 2.28
C ARG A 56 -12.27 -8.73 1.20
N ARG A 57 -11.90 -8.36 -0.03
CA ARG A 57 -12.88 -8.28 -1.11
C ARG A 57 -13.46 -9.65 -1.44
N GLU A 58 -12.63 -10.68 -1.41
CA GLU A 58 -13.12 -12.04 -1.66
C GLU A 58 -14.08 -12.52 -0.57
N GLU A 59 -13.79 -12.18 0.68
CA GLU A 59 -14.62 -12.59 1.81
C GLU A 59 -15.99 -11.89 1.82
N THR A 60 -16.04 -10.66 1.31
CA THR A 60 -17.28 -9.89 1.31
C THR A 60 -18.06 -10.02 0.03
N HIS A 61 -17.46 -10.59 -0.99
CA HIS A 61 -18.13 -10.75 -2.29
C HIS A 61 -19.16 -11.87 -2.23
N ARG A 62 -20.33 -11.60 -2.78
CA ARG A 62 -21.40 -12.60 -2.85
C ARG A 62 -21.92 -12.73 -4.26
#